data_af07d173fe5391bc510333caf2a22028
#
_entry.id   af07d173fe5391bc510333caf2a22028
#
_cell.length_a   1.000
_cell.length_b   1.000
_cell.length_c   1.000
_cell.angle_alpha   90.00
_cell.angle_beta   90.00
_cell.angle_gamma   90.00
#
_symmetry.space_group_name_H-M   'P 1'
#
loop_
_entity.id
_entity.type
_entity.pdbx_description
1 polymer ?
#
loop_
_entity_poly.entity_id
_entity_poly.type
_entity_poly.pdbx_seq_one_letter_code
_entity_poly.pdbx_strand_id
1 'polypeptide(L)'
;MFNRLFTITNNPVGRFGAFLVRSGNMTGYMRRLHDSFNPVAAEGMMCRSQLSVGWDGRLYDCDFNQALDWTVEGTDRIGDLGGDRPARRNIRLGNHCYACTAGSGSSCGGATA
;
A
#
# COMPACT_ATOMS: atom_id res chain seq x y z
N MET A 1 20.87 -2.68 22.68
CA MET A 1 19.72 -3.49 23.13
C MET A 1 18.50 -2.59 23.25
N PHE A 2 17.34 -3.03 22.81
CA PHE A 2 16.09 -2.26 22.90
C PHE A 2 15.09 -2.98 23.83
N ASN A 3 14.22 -2.19 24.46
CA ASN A 3 13.21 -2.70 25.39
C ASN A 3 11.83 -2.84 24.76
N ARG A 4 11.62 -2.20 23.63
CA ARG A 4 10.35 -2.23 22.91
C ARG A 4 10.58 -2.25 21.41
N LEU A 5 9.69 -2.93 20.71
CA LEU A 5 9.66 -2.95 19.24
C LEU A 5 8.30 -2.45 18.78
N PHE A 6 8.32 -1.45 17.90
CA PHE A 6 7.12 -0.94 17.26
C PHE A 6 7.16 -1.29 15.78
N THR A 7 6.15 -1.98 15.31
CA THR A 7 5.99 -2.25 13.88
C THR A 7 5.26 -1.07 13.24
N ILE A 8 5.93 -0.39 12.34
CA ILE A 8 5.35 0.79 11.66
C ILE A 8 4.70 0.45 10.33
N THR A 9 4.94 -0.73 9.79
CA THR A 9 4.26 -1.22 8.59
C THR A 9 4.19 -2.73 8.61
N ASN A 10 3.14 -3.28 7.99
CA ASN A 10 2.90 -4.70 7.85
C ASN A 10 2.87 -5.15 6.38
N ASN A 11 3.26 -4.28 5.46
CA ASN A 11 3.08 -4.52 4.03
C ASN A 11 4.14 -5.50 3.50
N PRO A 12 3.72 -6.62 2.84
CA PRO A 12 4.64 -7.66 2.37
C PRO A 12 5.28 -7.31 1.03
N VAL A 13 6.01 -6.21 0.98
CA VAL A 13 6.74 -5.76 -0.22
C VAL A 13 8.20 -5.53 0.12
N GLY A 14 9.04 -5.34 -0.91
CA GLY A 14 10.45 -5.08 -0.73
C GLY A 14 11.16 -6.21 0.00
N ARG A 15 12.02 -5.86 0.94
CA ARG A 15 12.83 -6.82 1.70
C ARG A 15 11.98 -7.77 2.53
N PHE A 16 10.93 -7.26 3.16
CA PHE A 16 10.04 -8.09 3.96
C PHE A 16 9.30 -9.10 3.10
N GLY A 17 8.80 -8.66 1.94
CA GLY A 17 8.18 -9.57 0.98
C GLY A 17 9.14 -10.67 0.52
N ALA A 18 10.36 -10.31 0.19
CA ALA A 18 11.39 -11.29 -0.20
C ALA A 18 11.70 -12.28 0.94
N PHE A 19 11.78 -11.81 2.17
CA PHE A 19 11.97 -12.64 3.34
C PHE A 19 10.83 -13.65 3.51
N LEU A 20 9.59 -13.20 3.38
CA LEU A 20 8.41 -14.07 3.50
C LEU A 20 8.42 -15.18 2.44
N VAL A 21 8.79 -14.85 1.21
CA VAL A 21 8.89 -15.85 0.14
C VAL A 21 9.99 -16.86 0.43
N ARG A 22 11.19 -16.39 0.77
CA ARG A 22 12.32 -17.28 1.04
C ARG A 22 12.11 -18.20 2.24
N SER A 23 11.43 -17.69 3.27
CA SER A 23 11.16 -18.48 4.48
C SER A 23 9.94 -19.38 4.37
N GLY A 24 9.20 -19.32 3.27
CA GLY A 24 7.98 -20.11 3.07
C GLY A 24 6.78 -19.62 3.86
N ASN A 25 6.82 -18.39 4.37
CA ASN A 25 5.77 -17.83 5.24
C ASN A 25 4.78 -16.90 4.52
N MET A 26 4.98 -16.65 3.22
CA MET A 26 4.15 -15.68 2.49
C MET A 26 2.67 -16.07 2.48
N THR A 27 2.35 -17.32 2.19
CA THR A 27 0.95 -17.78 2.11
C THR A 27 0.24 -17.64 3.44
N GLY A 28 0.86 -18.07 4.54
CA GLY A 28 0.31 -17.94 5.88
C GLY A 28 0.13 -16.49 6.30
N TYR A 29 1.10 -15.65 5.98
CA TYR A 29 1.04 -14.22 6.25
C TYR A 29 -0.11 -13.55 5.50
N MET A 30 -0.25 -13.82 4.21
CA MET A 30 -1.34 -13.26 3.40
C MET A 30 -2.71 -13.72 3.90
N ARG A 31 -2.83 -14.99 4.30
CA ARG A 31 -4.08 -15.49 4.89
C ARG A 31 -4.45 -14.72 6.14
N ARG A 32 -3.47 -14.46 7.00
CA ARG A 32 -3.69 -13.71 8.24
C ARG A 32 -4.14 -12.28 7.96
N LEU A 33 -3.54 -11.62 6.97
CA LEU A 33 -3.99 -10.30 6.55
C LEU A 33 -5.42 -10.31 6.02
N HIS A 34 -5.73 -11.27 5.16
CA HIS A 34 -7.07 -11.43 4.59
C HIS A 34 -8.12 -11.66 5.68
N ASP A 35 -7.83 -12.55 6.64
CA ASP A 35 -8.76 -12.88 7.72
C ASP A 35 -8.93 -11.74 8.72
N SER A 36 -8.02 -10.77 8.70
CA SER A 36 -8.08 -9.58 9.55
C SER A 36 -8.70 -8.37 8.87
N PHE A 37 -9.37 -8.56 7.75
CA PHE A 37 -9.98 -7.47 6.96
C PHE A 37 -10.88 -6.60 7.84
N ASN A 38 -10.68 -5.29 7.75
CA ASN A 38 -11.44 -4.30 8.51
C ASN A 38 -12.01 -3.26 7.54
N PRO A 39 -13.34 -3.22 7.36
CA PRO A 39 -13.98 -2.27 6.45
C PRO A 39 -13.67 -0.80 6.79
N VAL A 40 -13.52 -0.48 8.08
CA VAL A 40 -13.18 0.89 8.49
C VAL A 40 -11.79 1.29 8.01
N ALA A 41 -10.83 0.38 8.12
CA ALA A 41 -9.48 0.61 7.58
C ALA A 41 -9.51 0.78 6.05
N ALA A 42 -10.33 -0.02 5.37
CA ALA A 42 -10.46 0.06 3.91
C ALA A 42 -11.04 1.42 3.47
N GLU A 43 -11.97 1.99 4.22
CA GLU A 43 -12.52 3.30 3.91
C GLU A 43 -11.51 4.43 4.09
N GLY A 44 -10.60 4.29 5.04
CA GLY A 44 -9.59 5.29 5.38
C GLY A 44 -8.27 5.17 4.64
N MET A 45 -8.15 4.27 3.66
CA MET A 45 -6.89 4.10 2.93
C MET A 45 -6.46 5.39 2.21
N MET A 46 -5.19 5.74 2.40
CA MET A 46 -4.61 6.97 1.84
C MET A 46 -4.65 7.03 0.32
N CYS A 47 -4.56 5.88 -0.35
CA CYS A 47 -4.59 5.82 -1.82
C CYS A 47 -5.89 6.36 -2.42
N ARG A 48 -6.95 6.49 -1.62
CA ARG A 48 -8.21 7.07 -2.09
C ARG A 48 -8.11 8.57 -2.36
N SER A 49 -7.20 9.27 -1.68
CA SER A 49 -7.11 10.72 -1.72
C SER A 49 -5.72 11.26 -2.02
N GLN A 50 -4.72 10.40 -2.15
CA GLN A 50 -3.33 10.79 -2.35
C GLN A 50 -2.72 10.06 -3.54
N LEU A 51 -1.65 10.66 -4.06
CA LEU A 51 -0.78 10.07 -5.06
C LEU A 51 0.65 10.16 -4.59
N SER A 52 1.45 9.16 -4.93
CA SER A 52 2.90 9.22 -4.81
C SER A 52 3.50 9.65 -6.14
N VAL A 53 4.45 10.57 -6.10
CA VAL A 53 5.13 11.07 -7.29
C VAL A 53 6.60 10.67 -7.22
N GLY A 54 7.07 9.94 -8.21
CA GLY A 54 8.48 9.56 -8.30
C GLY A 54 9.34 10.75 -8.71
N TRP A 55 10.66 10.63 -8.49
CA TRP A 55 11.63 11.68 -8.86
C TRP A 55 11.61 12.01 -10.36
N ASP A 56 11.18 11.05 -11.17
CA ASP A 56 11.09 11.18 -12.64
C ASP A 56 9.70 11.68 -13.11
N GLY A 57 8.81 12.02 -12.18
CA GLY A 57 7.45 12.49 -12.48
C GLY A 57 6.44 11.39 -12.70
N ARG A 58 6.80 10.12 -12.52
CA ARG A 58 5.83 9.02 -12.60
C ARG A 58 4.90 9.02 -11.41
N LEU A 59 3.66 8.60 -11.64
CA LEU A 59 2.60 8.59 -10.65
C LEU A 59 2.29 7.18 -10.18
N TYR A 60 2.08 7.05 -8.88
CA TYR A 60 1.69 5.79 -8.24
C TYR A 60 0.54 6.07 -7.27
N ASP A 61 -0.34 5.08 -7.08
CA ASP A 61 -1.47 5.23 -6.15
C ASP A 61 -1.01 5.34 -4.71
N CYS A 62 0.10 4.72 -4.36
CA CYS A 62 0.67 4.75 -3.02
C CYS A 62 2.16 4.37 -3.04
N ASP A 63 2.83 4.54 -1.92
CA ASP A 63 4.24 4.19 -1.75
C ASP A 63 4.54 2.72 -2.02
N PHE A 64 3.61 1.83 -1.67
CA PHE A 64 3.80 0.41 -1.87
C PHE A 64 3.72 0.03 -3.34
N ASN A 65 2.81 0.63 -4.10
CA ASN A 65 2.78 0.48 -5.56
C ASN A 65 4.04 1.05 -6.19
N GLN A 66 4.57 2.14 -5.65
CA GLN A 66 5.84 2.71 -6.11
C GLN A 66 6.99 1.74 -5.88
N ALA A 67 7.05 1.08 -4.72
CA ALA A 67 8.06 0.07 -4.44
C ALA A 67 8.00 -1.13 -5.40
N LEU A 68 6.82 -1.41 -5.95
CA LEU A 68 6.60 -2.46 -6.94
C LEU A 68 6.74 -1.97 -8.39
N ASP A 69 7.00 -0.69 -8.58
CA ASP A 69 7.01 -0.02 -9.89
C ASP A 69 5.67 -0.15 -10.64
N TRP A 70 4.58 -0.06 -9.91
CA TRP A 70 3.22 -0.11 -10.44
C TRP A 70 2.66 1.29 -10.59
N THR A 71 2.77 1.87 -11.76
CA THR A 71 2.25 3.20 -12.06
C THR A 71 0.72 3.24 -12.06
N VAL A 72 0.17 4.44 -11.91
CA VAL A 72 -1.26 4.68 -12.03
C VAL A 72 -1.76 4.23 -13.41
N GLU A 73 -2.93 3.64 -13.46
CA GLU A 73 -3.55 3.27 -14.73
C GLU A 73 -3.91 4.51 -15.55
N GLY A 74 -3.63 4.46 -16.83
CA GLY A 74 -3.90 5.54 -17.75
C GLY A 74 -2.81 6.58 -17.76
N THR A 75 -2.97 7.67 -17.01
CA THR A 75 -2.01 8.77 -16.96
C THR A 75 -0.94 8.48 -15.91
N ASP A 76 0.27 8.17 -16.35
CA ASP A 76 1.35 7.75 -15.46
C ASP A 76 2.38 8.84 -15.16
N ARG A 77 2.17 10.09 -15.62
CA ARG A 77 3.09 11.20 -15.40
C ARG A 77 2.39 12.45 -14.88
N ILE A 78 3.06 13.14 -13.98
CA ILE A 78 2.50 14.34 -13.35
C ILE A 78 2.18 15.44 -14.35
N GLY A 79 2.97 15.56 -15.41
CA GLY A 79 2.74 16.56 -16.46
C GLY A 79 1.44 16.35 -17.24
N ASP A 80 0.90 15.13 -17.22
CA ASP A 80 -0.32 14.77 -17.94
C ASP A 80 -1.57 14.81 -17.04
N LEU A 81 -1.39 15.17 -15.77
CA LEU A 81 -2.53 15.29 -14.84
C LEU A 81 -3.39 16.49 -15.25
N GLY A 82 -4.69 16.26 -15.31
CA GLY A 82 -5.66 17.32 -15.56
C GLY A 82 -6.73 17.34 -14.49
N GLY A 83 -7.04 18.50 -13.95
CA GLY A 83 -8.20 18.75 -13.12
C GLY A 83 -8.42 17.74 -11.99
N ASP A 84 -9.56 17.05 -12.06
CA ASP A 84 -10.01 16.10 -11.06
C ASP A 84 -9.64 14.63 -11.33
N ARG A 85 -8.77 14.38 -12.30
CA ARG A 85 -8.38 13.01 -12.69
C ARG A 85 -7.87 12.17 -11.52
N PRO A 86 -7.07 12.69 -10.59
CA PRO A 86 -6.62 11.88 -9.46
C PRO A 86 -7.76 11.27 -8.64
N ALA A 87 -8.87 12.00 -8.52
CA ALA A 87 -10.03 11.54 -7.76
C ALA A 87 -10.88 10.51 -8.50
N ARG A 88 -10.77 10.44 -9.82
CA ARG A 88 -11.58 9.58 -10.69
C ARG A 88 -10.87 8.35 -11.20
N ARG A 89 -9.62 8.15 -10.81
CA ARG A 89 -8.84 7.01 -11.27
C ARG A 89 -9.28 5.71 -10.60
N ASN A 90 -9.05 4.60 -11.28
CA ASN A 90 -9.10 3.29 -10.67
C ASN A 90 -7.78 3.02 -9.97
N ILE A 91 -7.84 2.70 -8.68
CA ILE A 91 -6.65 2.35 -7.90
C ILE A 91 -6.20 0.95 -8.31
N ARG A 92 -4.92 0.82 -8.60
CA ARG A 92 -4.32 -0.46 -8.97
C ARG A 92 -4.10 -1.31 -7.72
N LEU A 93 -4.83 -2.41 -7.61
CA LEU A 93 -4.84 -3.24 -6.41
C LEU A 93 -4.01 -4.50 -6.60
N GLY A 94 -3.41 -4.96 -5.51
CA GLY A 94 -2.70 -6.22 -5.43
C GLY A 94 -2.83 -6.85 -4.05
N ASN A 95 -2.21 -8.01 -3.86
CA ASN A 95 -2.27 -8.73 -2.58
C ASN A 95 -1.70 -7.89 -1.42
N HIS A 96 -0.74 -7.03 -1.67
CA HIS A 96 -0.16 -6.15 -0.66
C HIS A 96 -1.19 -5.16 -0.08
N CYS A 97 -2.27 -4.87 -0.79
CA CYS A 97 -3.31 -3.97 -0.31
C CYS A 97 -4.05 -4.53 0.92
N TYR A 98 -4.04 -5.84 1.12
CA TYR A 98 -4.61 -6.45 2.32
C TYR A 98 -3.90 -6.00 3.61
N ALA A 99 -2.65 -5.59 3.53
CA ALA A 99 -1.95 -5.00 4.68
C ALA A 99 -2.60 -3.69 5.13
N CYS A 100 -3.08 -2.88 4.20
CA CYS A 100 -3.73 -1.61 4.48
C CYS A 100 -5.16 -1.77 5.02
N THR A 101 -5.78 -2.94 4.79
CA THR A 101 -7.14 -3.23 5.23
C THR A 101 -7.19 -4.13 6.46
N ALA A 102 -6.06 -4.66 6.93
CA ALA A 102 -6.00 -5.56 8.06
C ALA A 102 -5.93 -4.79 9.39
N GLY A 103 -6.75 -5.18 10.35
CA GLY A 103 -6.73 -4.62 11.70
C GLY A 103 -6.88 -3.09 11.69
N SER A 104 -5.92 -2.37 12.25
CA SER A 104 -5.91 -0.91 12.27
C SER A 104 -5.38 -0.27 10.99
N GLY A 105 -5.03 -1.06 9.99
CA GLY A 105 -4.47 -0.59 8.73
C GLY A 105 -2.96 -0.42 8.77
N SER A 106 -2.42 0.22 7.74
CA SER A 106 -1.00 0.51 7.59
C SER A 106 -0.66 1.89 8.13
N SER A 107 0.63 2.16 8.37
CA SER A 107 1.08 3.40 9.01
C SER A 107 1.12 4.62 8.10
N CYS A 108 0.67 4.53 6.86
CA CYS A 108 0.74 5.63 5.89
C CYS A 108 -0.39 6.67 6.05
N GLY A 109 -0.82 6.93 7.29
CA GLY A 109 -1.82 7.94 7.61
C GLY A 109 -3.26 7.47 7.54
N GLY A 110 -3.51 6.25 7.04
CA GLY A 110 -4.84 5.66 6.96
C GLY A 110 -5.17 4.72 8.12
N ALA A 111 -4.29 4.59 9.09
CA ALA A 111 -4.50 3.69 10.21
C ALA A 111 -5.64 4.15 11.11
N THR A 112 -6.47 3.21 11.52
CA THR A 112 -7.49 3.44 12.54
C THR A 112 -6.86 3.25 13.92
N ALA A 113 -7.20 4.09 14.83
CA ALA A 113 -6.63 4.00 16.17
C ALA A 113 -7.07 2.71 16.91
#